data_1a45633a8aa03bfeef963497c4b2017c
#
_entry.id   1a45633a8aa03bfeef963497c4b2017c
#
_cell.length_a   1.000
_cell.length_b   1.000
_cell.length_c   1.000
_cell.angle_alpha   90.00
_cell.angle_beta   90.00
_cell.angle_gamma   90.00
#
_symmetry.space_group_name_H-M   'P 1'
#
loop_
_entity.id
_entity.type
_entity.pdbx_description
1 polymer ?
#
loop_
_entity_poly.entity_id
_entity_poly.type
_entity_poly.pdbx_seq_one_letter_code
_entity_poly.pdbx_strand_id
1 'polypeptide(L)'
;LIGASVKVAGTTNGAVTDIDGNFTLNCKPGATLEVSYIGYKTMTVKAANGMKITMQEDGKALNEVVVTALGIKRDRKALGYGLEEVKGEELTKAKETNVINSLSGKVAGLVVQNTAGGASGSTRVLLRGNTEMAGNNQPLYVVDGVPLDNTNFGSAGEAGGYDLGDGISAINPDDIETMTVLKGPAASALYVCRG
;
A
#
# COMPACT_ATOMS: atom_id res chain seq x y z
N LEU A 1 20.92 20.38 -12.63
CA LEU A 1 19.55 19.84 -12.55
C LEU A 1 18.66 20.56 -13.53
N ILE A 2 17.92 19.81 -14.34
CA ILE A 2 16.97 20.31 -15.37
C ILE A 2 15.60 20.49 -14.70
N GLY A 3 14.95 21.64 -14.90
CA GLY A 3 13.58 21.86 -14.44
C GLY A 3 13.45 22.18 -12.94
N ALA A 4 14.52 22.55 -12.26
CA ALA A 4 14.45 23.03 -10.89
C ALA A 4 13.77 24.42 -10.84
N SER A 5 12.85 24.61 -9.90
CA SER A 5 12.14 25.87 -9.70
C SER A 5 12.91 26.78 -8.75
N VAL A 6 13.20 27.99 -9.19
CA VAL A 6 13.86 29.04 -8.43
C VAL A 6 12.91 30.21 -8.28
N LYS A 7 12.46 30.52 -7.06
CA LYS A 7 11.52 31.60 -6.75
C LYS A 7 12.14 32.61 -5.80
N VAL A 8 11.78 33.89 -5.94
CA VAL A 8 12.07 34.88 -4.91
C VAL A 8 11.07 34.72 -3.78
N ALA A 9 11.55 34.48 -2.56
CA ALA A 9 10.70 34.28 -1.40
C ALA A 9 9.72 35.45 -1.20
N GLY A 10 8.43 35.12 -1.01
CA GLY A 10 7.37 36.11 -0.84
C GLY A 10 6.89 36.79 -2.10
N THR A 11 7.32 36.35 -3.31
CA THR A 11 6.86 36.91 -4.58
C THR A 11 6.48 35.81 -5.56
N THR A 12 5.76 36.15 -6.61
CA THR A 12 5.45 35.25 -7.74
C THR A 12 6.56 35.20 -8.79
N ASN A 13 7.65 35.98 -8.59
CA ASN A 13 8.75 36.02 -9.54
C ASN A 13 9.62 34.76 -9.38
N GLY A 14 9.73 33.99 -10.44
CA GLY A 14 10.47 32.73 -10.47
C GLY A 14 10.98 32.39 -11.87
N ALA A 15 11.97 31.52 -11.92
CA ALA A 15 12.53 30.95 -13.13
C ALA A 15 12.69 29.44 -12.96
N VAL A 16 12.80 28.72 -14.07
CA VAL A 16 13.06 27.29 -14.11
C VAL A 16 14.42 27.08 -14.77
N THR A 17 15.20 26.13 -14.29
CA THR A 17 16.50 25.81 -14.85
C THR A 17 16.37 25.10 -16.20
N ASP A 18 17.28 25.46 -17.14
CA ASP A 18 17.41 24.84 -18.46
C ASP A 18 18.11 23.45 -18.43
N ILE A 19 18.39 22.91 -19.61
CA ILE A 19 19.05 21.60 -19.79
C ILE A 19 20.44 21.54 -19.13
N ASP A 20 21.15 22.64 -19.11
CA ASP A 20 22.49 22.75 -18.49
C ASP A 20 22.42 23.07 -17.00
N GLY A 21 21.21 23.31 -16.49
CA GLY A 21 20.99 23.69 -15.09
C GLY A 21 21.20 25.17 -14.80
N ASN A 22 21.27 26.02 -15.85
CA ASN A 22 21.37 27.46 -15.69
C ASN A 22 20.00 28.10 -15.54
N PHE A 23 19.94 29.20 -14.82
CA PHE A 23 18.74 30.02 -14.70
C PHE A 23 19.07 31.49 -14.72
N THR A 24 18.15 32.28 -15.23
CA THR A 24 18.24 33.75 -15.19
C THR A 24 17.01 34.30 -14.48
N LEU A 25 17.23 35.02 -13.38
CA LEU A 25 16.17 35.57 -12.57
C LEU A 25 16.46 37.04 -12.24
N ASN A 26 15.53 37.93 -12.58
CA ASN A 26 15.65 39.34 -12.31
C ASN A 26 15.18 39.64 -10.88
N CYS A 27 16.11 39.86 -9.96
CA CYS A 27 15.82 40.14 -8.55
C CYS A 27 16.79 41.15 -7.96
N LYS A 28 16.43 41.74 -6.82
CA LYS A 28 17.35 42.62 -6.09
C LYS A 28 18.52 41.81 -5.53
N PRO A 29 19.77 42.34 -5.57
CA PRO A 29 20.90 41.67 -4.95
C PRO A 29 20.64 41.45 -3.45
N GLY A 30 20.91 40.20 -2.98
CA GLY A 30 20.64 39.83 -1.59
C GLY A 30 19.20 39.34 -1.31
N ALA A 31 18.33 39.29 -2.33
CA ALA A 31 17.00 38.70 -2.17
C ALA A 31 17.11 37.20 -1.79
N THR A 32 16.20 36.72 -0.97
CA THR A 32 16.14 35.31 -0.63
C THR A 32 15.49 34.52 -1.75
N LEU A 33 16.22 33.58 -2.31
CA LEU A 33 15.74 32.64 -3.33
C LEU A 33 15.37 31.33 -2.67
N GLU A 34 14.23 30.79 -3.03
CA GLU A 34 13.78 29.44 -2.67
C GLU A 34 13.93 28.55 -3.90
N VAL A 35 14.76 27.51 -3.75
CA VAL A 35 15.05 26.55 -4.82
C VAL A 35 14.42 25.23 -4.45
N SER A 36 13.59 24.70 -5.32
CA SER A 36 12.89 23.43 -5.13
C SER A 36 12.98 22.55 -6.38
N TYR A 37 13.16 21.25 -6.14
CA TYR A 37 13.15 20.23 -7.18
C TYR A 37 12.60 18.92 -6.63
N ILE A 38 11.95 18.13 -7.46
CA ILE A 38 11.35 16.86 -7.04
C ILE A 38 12.47 15.90 -6.59
N GLY A 39 12.35 15.35 -5.37
CA GLY A 39 13.35 14.45 -4.80
C GLY A 39 14.52 15.15 -4.09
N TYR A 40 14.51 16.48 -4.01
CA TYR A 40 15.54 17.27 -3.34
C TYR A 40 14.94 18.15 -2.23
N LYS A 41 15.74 18.40 -1.19
CA LYS A 41 15.33 19.32 -0.12
C LYS A 41 15.24 20.74 -0.65
N THR A 42 14.13 21.41 -0.39
CA THR A 42 13.99 22.85 -0.67
C THR A 42 15.05 23.62 0.08
N MET A 43 15.80 24.46 -0.61
CA MET A 43 16.87 25.29 -0.05
C MET A 43 16.56 26.76 -0.24
N THR A 44 16.93 27.55 0.77
CA THR A 44 16.89 29.01 0.71
C THR A 44 18.30 29.58 0.60
N VAL A 45 18.56 30.40 -0.44
CA VAL A 45 19.87 30.97 -0.74
C VAL A 45 19.72 32.46 -1.01
N LYS A 46 20.71 33.28 -0.66
CA LYS A 46 20.71 34.70 -1.02
C LYS A 46 21.18 34.88 -2.46
N ALA A 47 20.45 35.71 -3.21
CA ALA A 47 20.75 36.01 -4.60
C ALA A 47 22.11 36.68 -4.76
N ALA A 48 22.98 36.10 -5.57
CA ALA A 48 24.27 36.65 -6.00
C ALA A 48 24.51 36.32 -7.48
N ASN A 49 25.23 37.17 -8.18
CA ASN A 49 25.57 36.92 -9.57
C ASN A 49 26.57 35.73 -9.70
N GLY A 50 26.28 34.82 -10.64
CA GLY A 50 27.16 33.67 -10.92
C GLY A 50 27.22 32.62 -9.83
N MET A 51 26.19 32.54 -8.96
CA MET A 51 26.15 31.58 -7.87
C MET A 51 25.93 30.15 -8.38
N LYS A 52 26.60 29.20 -7.76
CA LYS A 52 26.40 27.76 -7.98
C LYS A 52 25.64 27.19 -6.77
N ILE A 53 24.49 26.61 -7.02
CA ILE A 53 23.63 26.02 -5.99
C ILE A 53 23.75 24.52 -6.09
N THR A 54 24.18 23.86 -4.98
CA THR A 54 24.20 22.42 -4.86
C THR A 54 23.05 21.98 -3.99
N MET A 55 22.09 21.24 -4.56
CA MET A 55 20.95 20.71 -3.84
C MET A 55 21.30 19.37 -3.21
N GLN A 56 20.75 19.10 -2.03
CA GLN A 56 20.86 17.80 -1.36
C GLN A 56 19.61 16.98 -1.68
N GLU A 57 19.82 15.72 -2.01
CA GLU A 57 18.72 14.78 -2.18
C GLU A 57 17.91 14.70 -0.88
N ASP A 58 16.59 14.80 -1.02
CA ASP A 58 15.71 14.53 0.10
C ASP A 58 15.62 13.01 0.30
N GLY A 59 16.54 12.48 1.09
CA GLY A 59 16.58 11.06 1.48
C GLY A 59 15.42 10.67 2.41
N LYS A 60 14.34 11.44 2.46
CA LYS A 60 13.07 10.94 2.93
C LYS A 60 12.61 9.90 1.90
N ALA A 61 13.10 8.66 2.06
CA ALA A 61 12.32 7.52 1.64
C ALA A 61 10.89 7.83 2.08
N LEU A 62 9.94 7.83 1.13
CA LEU A 62 8.52 7.83 1.43
C LEU A 62 8.35 6.73 2.47
N ASN A 63 8.28 7.12 3.74
CA ASN A 63 7.94 6.20 4.79
C ASN A 63 6.49 5.84 4.49
N GLU A 64 6.32 4.71 3.83
CA GLU A 64 5.01 4.16 3.56
C GLU A 64 4.35 3.92 4.91
N VAL A 65 3.47 4.82 5.27
CA VAL A 65 2.71 4.75 6.49
C VAL A 65 1.57 3.79 6.21
N VAL A 66 1.63 2.64 6.84
CA VAL A 66 0.57 1.63 6.75
C VAL A 66 -0.37 1.83 7.92
N VAL A 67 -1.65 1.84 7.65
CA VAL A 67 -2.65 1.78 8.70
C VAL A 67 -2.67 0.36 9.24
N THR A 68 -2.23 0.18 10.48
CA THR A 68 -2.33 -1.14 11.10
C THR A 68 -3.78 -1.47 11.35
N ALA A 69 -4.04 -2.74 11.48
CA ALA A 69 -5.34 -3.32 11.71
C ALA A 69 -6.15 -2.76 12.89
N LEU A 70 -5.52 -2.02 13.78
CA LEU A 70 -6.19 -1.27 14.87
C LEU A 70 -6.40 0.21 14.52
N GLY A 71 -6.26 0.62 13.25
CA GLY A 71 -6.38 2.02 12.82
C GLY A 71 -5.20 2.90 13.22
N ILE A 72 -4.14 2.34 13.80
CA ILE A 72 -2.95 3.08 14.22
C ILE A 72 -1.99 3.21 13.05
N LYS A 73 -1.68 4.41 12.63
CA LYS A 73 -0.67 4.69 11.61
C LYS A 73 0.72 4.38 12.16
N ARG A 74 1.42 3.42 11.55
CA ARG A 74 2.82 3.10 11.87
C ARG A 74 3.65 3.00 10.61
N ASP A 75 4.93 3.30 10.72
CA ASP A 75 5.87 3.07 9.64
C ASP A 75 6.00 1.57 9.36
N ARG A 76 5.88 1.16 8.09
CA ARG A 76 6.00 -0.25 7.68
C ARG A 76 7.29 -0.91 8.20
N LYS A 77 8.38 -0.14 8.29
CA LYS A 77 9.67 -0.61 8.83
C LYS A 77 9.65 -0.90 10.34
N ALA A 78 8.69 -0.33 11.07
CA ALA A 78 8.56 -0.51 12.52
C ALA A 78 7.70 -1.72 12.90
N LEU A 79 7.12 -2.43 11.92
CA LEU A 79 6.29 -3.58 12.15
C LEU A 79 7.16 -4.84 12.21
N GLY A 80 7.11 -5.56 13.33
CA GLY A 80 7.82 -6.83 13.53
C GLY A 80 7.16 -8.03 12.83
N TYR A 81 6.12 -7.81 12.02
CA TYR A 81 5.37 -8.84 11.30
C TYR A 81 5.13 -8.44 9.84
N GLY A 82 5.00 -9.44 8.97
CA GLY A 82 4.70 -9.22 7.57
C GLY A 82 3.22 -8.92 7.38
N LEU A 83 2.92 -7.74 6.85
CA LEU A 83 1.60 -7.40 6.35
C LEU A 83 1.71 -6.91 4.90
N GLU A 84 0.64 -7.09 4.16
CA GLU A 84 0.51 -6.53 2.82
C GLU A 84 -0.85 -5.89 2.70
N GLU A 85 -0.85 -4.61 2.36
CA GLU A 85 -2.04 -3.80 2.20
C GLU A 85 -2.32 -3.63 0.72
N VAL A 86 -3.56 -3.90 0.33
CA VAL A 86 -4.07 -3.71 -1.03
C VAL A 86 -5.18 -2.67 -0.96
N LYS A 87 -5.10 -1.64 -1.76
CA LYS A 87 -6.12 -0.59 -1.83
C LYS A 87 -7.35 -1.08 -2.59
N GLY A 88 -8.53 -0.63 -2.19
CA GLY A 88 -9.80 -0.96 -2.84
C GLY A 88 -9.82 -0.66 -4.33
N GLU A 89 -9.19 0.45 -4.77
CA GLU A 89 -9.03 0.77 -6.19
C GLU A 89 -8.31 -0.32 -6.99
N GLU A 90 -7.39 -1.04 -6.37
CA GLU A 90 -6.69 -2.16 -7.02
C GLU A 90 -7.56 -3.40 -7.07
N LEU A 91 -8.41 -3.62 -6.07
CA LEU A 91 -9.35 -4.74 -6.03
C LEU A 91 -10.42 -4.61 -7.13
N THR A 92 -10.88 -3.38 -7.37
CA THR A 92 -11.94 -3.09 -8.34
C THR A 92 -11.47 -3.01 -9.79
N LYS A 93 -10.15 -2.91 -10.05
CA LYS A 93 -9.59 -2.91 -11.43
C LYS A 93 -9.93 -4.18 -12.22
N ALA A 94 -9.90 -5.33 -11.56
CA ALA A 94 -10.34 -6.60 -12.13
C ALA A 94 -11.56 -7.03 -11.32
N LYS A 95 -12.77 -6.71 -11.80
CA LYS A 95 -14.00 -7.06 -11.11
C LYS A 95 -14.20 -8.57 -11.11
N GLU A 96 -13.76 -9.18 -10.04
CA GLU A 96 -13.99 -10.58 -9.74
C GLU A 96 -15.21 -10.70 -8.81
N THR A 97 -15.96 -11.77 -8.93
CA THR A 97 -17.14 -12.02 -8.08
C THR A 97 -16.73 -12.21 -6.61
N ASN A 98 -15.56 -12.77 -6.38
CA ASN A 98 -15.00 -12.95 -5.04
C ASN A 98 -13.76 -12.06 -4.85
N VAL A 99 -13.75 -11.23 -3.80
CA VAL A 99 -12.66 -10.32 -3.45
C VAL A 99 -11.32 -11.05 -3.33
N ILE A 100 -11.32 -12.28 -2.83
CA ILE A 100 -10.12 -13.09 -2.68
C ILE A 100 -9.44 -13.36 -4.02
N ASN A 101 -10.19 -13.59 -5.08
CA ASN A 101 -9.64 -13.84 -6.41
C ASN A 101 -8.88 -12.62 -6.92
N SER A 102 -9.36 -11.42 -6.61
CA SER A 102 -8.70 -10.18 -6.99
C SER A 102 -7.36 -9.95 -6.28
N LEU A 103 -7.06 -10.66 -5.18
CA LEU A 103 -5.78 -10.65 -4.47
C LEU A 103 -4.71 -11.50 -5.17
N SER A 104 -5.10 -12.37 -6.09
CA SER A 104 -4.16 -13.21 -6.84
C SER A 104 -3.18 -12.33 -7.62
N GLY A 105 -1.90 -12.57 -7.44
CA GLY A 105 -0.83 -11.78 -8.07
C GLY A 105 -0.55 -10.41 -7.44
N LYS A 106 -1.36 -9.93 -6.48
CA LYS A 106 -1.15 -8.66 -5.77
C LYS A 106 -0.46 -8.86 -4.43
N VAL A 107 -0.67 -10.00 -3.79
CA VAL A 107 -0.08 -10.34 -2.50
C VAL A 107 1.03 -11.38 -2.70
N ALA A 108 2.24 -11.04 -2.30
CA ALA A 108 3.39 -11.93 -2.47
C ALA A 108 3.25 -13.21 -1.63
N GLY A 109 3.37 -14.37 -2.28
CA GLY A 109 3.28 -15.70 -1.67
C GLY A 109 1.85 -16.18 -1.39
N LEU A 110 0.85 -15.48 -1.91
CA LEU A 110 -0.54 -15.90 -1.87
C LEU A 110 -0.87 -16.73 -3.11
N VAL A 111 -1.43 -17.91 -2.90
CA VAL A 111 -1.96 -18.77 -3.97
C VAL A 111 -3.45 -18.94 -3.74
N VAL A 112 -4.24 -18.53 -4.72
CA VAL A 112 -5.70 -18.64 -4.69
C VAL A 112 -6.11 -19.79 -5.58
N GLN A 113 -6.87 -20.73 -5.05
CA GLN A 113 -7.42 -21.87 -5.77
C GLN A 113 -8.94 -21.83 -5.67
N ASN A 114 -9.58 -21.71 -6.82
CA ASN A 114 -11.03 -21.77 -6.90
C ASN A 114 -11.51 -23.22 -6.78
N THR A 115 -12.58 -23.45 -6.06
CA THR A 115 -13.24 -24.75 -6.03
C THR A 115 -14.05 -24.99 -7.30
N ALA A 116 -14.36 -26.24 -7.58
CA ALA A 116 -15.20 -26.63 -8.71
C ALA A 116 -16.69 -26.21 -8.56
N GLY A 117 -17.05 -25.60 -7.43
CA GLY A 117 -18.44 -25.19 -7.10
C GLY A 117 -18.99 -24.00 -7.89
N GLY A 118 -18.22 -23.42 -8.81
CA GLY A 118 -18.64 -22.27 -9.61
C GLY A 118 -18.32 -20.91 -8.98
N ALA A 119 -19.00 -19.86 -9.47
CA ALA A 119 -18.68 -18.47 -9.12
C ALA A 119 -18.95 -18.10 -7.65
N SER A 120 -19.81 -18.83 -6.96
CA SER A 120 -20.15 -18.63 -5.53
C SER A 120 -19.53 -19.70 -4.62
N GLY A 121 -18.66 -20.56 -5.15
CA GLY A 121 -17.94 -21.55 -4.36
C GLY A 121 -16.89 -20.91 -3.46
N SER A 122 -16.54 -21.62 -2.37
CA SER A 122 -15.47 -21.18 -1.46
C SER A 122 -14.12 -21.19 -2.18
N THR A 123 -13.27 -20.24 -1.80
CA THR A 123 -11.91 -20.14 -2.34
C THR A 123 -10.91 -20.66 -1.32
N ARG A 124 -10.04 -21.57 -1.77
CA ARG A 124 -8.92 -22.01 -0.94
C ARG A 124 -7.74 -21.07 -1.15
N VAL A 125 -7.34 -20.44 -0.07
CA VAL A 125 -6.20 -19.52 -0.08
C VAL A 125 -5.07 -20.14 0.72
N LEU A 126 -3.90 -20.23 0.11
CA LEU A 126 -2.67 -20.69 0.73
C LEU A 126 -1.67 -19.55 0.79
N LEU A 127 -1.12 -19.30 1.96
CA LEU A 127 -0.05 -18.34 2.15
C LEU A 127 1.25 -19.08 2.43
N ARG A 128 2.23 -18.96 1.50
CA ARG A 128 3.53 -19.67 1.58
C ARG A 128 3.42 -21.18 1.64
N GLY A 129 2.34 -21.76 1.07
CA GLY A 129 2.10 -23.19 1.02
C GLY A 129 1.35 -23.76 2.23
N ASN A 130 1.24 -25.09 2.30
CA ASN A 130 0.62 -25.79 3.42
C ASN A 130 1.62 -25.83 4.59
N THR A 131 1.34 -25.10 5.64
CA THR A 131 2.17 -25.05 6.87
C THR A 131 1.63 -25.94 7.97
N GLU A 132 0.33 -26.27 7.95
CA GLU A 132 -0.33 -27.15 8.92
C GLU A 132 -1.02 -28.32 8.24
N MET A 133 -0.83 -29.51 8.80
CA MET A 133 -1.43 -30.74 8.26
C MET A 133 -2.91 -30.91 8.63
N ALA A 134 -3.38 -30.30 9.71
CA ALA A 134 -4.74 -30.47 10.24
C ALA A 134 -5.43 -29.16 10.62
N GLY A 135 -4.90 -28.02 10.20
CA GLY A 135 -5.42 -26.71 10.54
C GLY A 135 -5.91 -25.88 9.35
N ASN A 136 -6.45 -24.74 9.64
CA ASN A 136 -6.84 -23.76 8.64
C ASN A 136 -5.61 -22.96 8.17
N ASN A 137 -5.09 -23.26 6.99
CA ASN A 137 -3.93 -22.59 6.39
C ASN A 137 -4.27 -21.23 5.75
N GLN A 138 -5.45 -20.70 6.00
CA GLN A 138 -5.87 -19.43 5.44
C GLN A 138 -5.22 -18.24 6.18
N PRO A 139 -4.82 -17.19 5.47
CA PRO A 139 -4.37 -15.96 6.10
C PRO A 139 -5.51 -15.23 6.79
N LEU A 140 -5.17 -14.42 7.80
CA LEU A 140 -6.14 -13.52 8.41
C LEU A 140 -6.28 -12.27 7.55
N TYR A 141 -7.51 -11.94 7.20
CA TYR A 141 -7.86 -10.76 6.44
C TYR A 141 -8.39 -9.68 7.37
N VAL A 142 -8.00 -8.45 7.09
CA VAL A 142 -8.51 -7.27 7.78
C VAL A 142 -9.02 -6.30 6.73
N VAL A 143 -10.30 -6.02 6.73
CA VAL A 143 -10.95 -5.07 5.83
C VAL A 143 -11.27 -3.81 6.63
N ASP A 144 -10.77 -2.68 6.17
CA ASP A 144 -10.95 -1.35 6.79
C ASP A 144 -10.69 -1.34 8.31
N GLY A 145 -9.68 -2.11 8.74
CA GLY A 145 -9.32 -2.25 10.15
C GLY A 145 -10.10 -3.29 10.94
N VAL A 146 -11.10 -3.94 10.33
CA VAL A 146 -11.92 -4.99 10.97
C VAL A 146 -11.43 -6.36 10.54
N PRO A 147 -11.03 -7.25 11.48
CA PRO A 147 -10.66 -8.60 11.14
C PRO A 147 -11.89 -9.39 10.66
N LEU A 148 -11.73 -10.06 9.54
CA LEU A 148 -12.76 -10.92 8.96
C LEU A 148 -12.41 -12.39 9.22
N ASP A 149 -13.40 -13.10 9.68
CA ASP A 149 -13.36 -14.55 9.73
C ASP A 149 -13.78 -15.10 8.36
N ASN A 150 -12.84 -15.76 7.70
CA ASN A 150 -13.11 -16.44 6.45
C ASN A 150 -13.43 -17.92 6.69
N THR A 151 -14.27 -18.19 7.68
CA THR A 151 -14.74 -19.54 7.92
C THR A 151 -15.60 -20.00 6.73
N ASN A 152 -15.29 -21.21 6.28
CA ASN A 152 -16.08 -21.88 5.25
C ASN A 152 -17.40 -22.32 5.85
N PHE A 153 -18.53 -21.87 5.27
CA PHE A 153 -19.88 -22.19 5.77
C PHE A 153 -20.32 -23.62 5.45
N GLY A 154 -19.59 -24.34 4.64
CA GLY A 154 -19.81 -25.72 4.30
C GLY A 154 -18.96 -26.11 3.09
N SER A 155 -18.34 -27.28 3.16
CA SER A 155 -17.58 -27.85 2.04
C SER A 155 -18.21 -29.15 1.59
N ALA A 156 -18.26 -29.37 0.28
CA ALA A 156 -18.57 -30.68 -0.27
C ALA A 156 -17.45 -31.65 0.12
N GLY A 157 -17.77 -32.67 0.89
CA GLY A 157 -16.85 -33.73 1.28
C GLY A 157 -17.05 -35.00 0.43
N GLU A 158 -16.24 -36.04 0.69
CA GLU A 158 -16.37 -37.35 0.00
C GLU A 158 -17.74 -37.99 0.19
N ALA A 159 -18.43 -37.68 1.27
CA ALA A 159 -19.78 -38.17 1.57
C ALA A 159 -20.93 -37.32 1.00
N GLY A 160 -20.60 -36.30 0.19
CA GLY A 160 -21.57 -35.31 -0.35
C GLY A 160 -21.57 -34.03 0.47
N GLY A 161 -22.48 -33.12 0.15
CA GLY A 161 -22.59 -31.80 0.74
C GLY A 161 -22.58 -30.71 -0.33
N TYR A 162 -22.89 -29.50 0.08
CA TYR A 162 -22.86 -28.32 -0.77
C TYR A 162 -21.80 -27.34 -0.28
N ASP A 163 -21.11 -26.72 -1.22
CA ASP A 163 -20.22 -25.60 -0.92
C ASP A 163 -21.08 -24.34 -0.81
N LEU A 164 -21.19 -23.80 0.37
CA LEU A 164 -22.00 -22.62 0.68
C LEU A 164 -21.21 -21.31 0.59
N GLY A 165 -19.95 -21.39 0.13
CA GLY A 165 -19.07 -20.25 0.03
C GLY A 165 -18.32 -19.94 1.33
N ASP A 166 -17.64 -18.84 1.33
CA ASP A 166 -16.82 -18.33 2.43
C ASP A 166 -17.33 -16.95 2.91
N GLY A 167 -16.94 -16.55 4.12
CA GLY A 167 -17.42 -15.30 4.73
C GLY A 167 -17.07 -14.05 3.93
N ILE A 168 -15.98 -14.07 3.17
CA ILE A 168 -15.54 -12.92 2.36
C ILE A 168 -16.30 -12.83 1.04
N SER A 169 -16.82 -13.92 0.53
CA SER A 169 -17.62 -13.91 -0.72
C SER A 169 -18.91 -13.06 -0.62
N ALA A 170 -19.37 -12.80 0.61
CA ALA A 170 -20.52 -11.96 0.86
C ALA A 170 -20.24 -10.45 0.82
N ILE A 171 -18.94 -10.06 0.73
CA ILE A 171 -18.53 -8.66 0.78
C ILE A 171 -18.37 -8.14 -0.64
N ASN A 172 -18.98 -6.97 -0.91
CA ASN A 172 -18.81 -6.29 -2.18
C ASN A 172 -17.42 -5.61 -2.26
N PRO A 173 -16.60 -5.93 -3.26
CA PRO A 173 -15.29 -5.30 -3.43
C PRO A 173 -15.32 -3.77 -3.63
N ASP A 174 -16.45 -3.24 -4.13
CA ASP A 174 -16.60 -1.80 -4.35
C ASP A 174 -16.76 -1.01 -3.04
N ASP A 175 -17.10 -1.67 -1.93
CA ASP A 175 -17.30 -1.04 -0.61
C ASP A 175 -16.04 -1.08 0.26
N ILE A 176 -14.95 -1.66 -0.24
CA ILE A 176 -13.68 -1.81 0.50
C ILE A 176 -12.75 -0.65 0.18
N GLU A 177 -12.31 0.09 1.19
CA GLU A 177 -11.27 1.11 1.08
C GLU A 177 -9.87 0.48 1.09
N THR A 178 -9.63 -0.40 2.07
CA THR A 178 -8.34 -1.09 2.23
C THR A 178 -8.53 -2.53 2.68
N MET A 179 -7.72 -3.43 2.11
CA MET A 179 -7.67 -4.82 2.55
C MET A 179 -6.24 -5.19 2.93
N THR A 180 -6.05 -5.61 4.16
CA THR A 180 -4.75 -6.02 4.70
C THR A 180 -4.72 -7.53 4.88
N VAL A 181 -3.71 -8.17 4.30
CA VAL A 181 -3.44 -9.59 4.48
C VAL A 181 -2.30 -9.77 5.48
N LEU A 182 -2.58 -10.42 6.59
CA LEU A 182 -1.63 -10.63 7.66
C LEU A 182 -0.85 -11.93 7.43
N LYS A 183 0.48 -11.82 7.48
CA LYS A 183 1.39 -12.91 7.17
C LYS A 183 2.12 -13.37 8.44
N GLY A 184 1.74 -14.53 8.93
CA GLY A 184 2.44 -15.23 10.01
C GLY A 184 1.86 -15.07 11.40
N PRO A 185 2.34 -15.85 12.38
CA PRO A 185 1.74 -15.99 13.71
C PRO A 185 1.83 -14.72 14.55
N ALA A 186 2.87 -13.90 14.36
CA ALA A 186 3.00 -12.63 15.07
C ALA A 186 1.91 -11.61 14.67
N ALA A 187 1.47 -11.66 13.42
CA ALA A 187 0.38 -10.83 12.92
C ALA A 187 -0.98 -11.34 13.45
N SER A 188 -1.17 -12.67 13.46
CA SER A 188 -2.38 -13.29 14.00
C SER A 188 -2.52 -13.06 15.51
N ALA A 189 -1.42 -13.02 16.25
CA ALA A 189 -1.43 -12.80 17.71
C ALA A 189 -2.07 -11.46 18.13
N LEU A 190 -2.08 -10.44 17.25
CA LEU A 190 -2.75 -9.17 17.51
C LEU A 190 -4.29 -9.29 17.53
N TYR A 191 -4.82 -10.35 16.94
CA TYR A 191 -6.27 -10.57 16.78
C TYR A 191 -6.76 -11.82 17.50
N VAL A 192 -5.88 -12.75 17.88
CA VAL A 192 -6.20 -14.05 18.50
C VAL A 192 -6.62 -13.93 19.96
N CYS A 193 -6.68 -12.75 20.57
CA CYS A 193 -7.37 -12.56 21.83
C CYS A 193 -8.92 -12.65 21.72
N ARG A 194 -9.41 -13.47 20.79
CA ARG A 194 -10.80 -13.89 20.66
C ARG A 194 -10.85 -15.41 20.69
N GLY A 195 -10.62 -15.95 21.83
CA GLY A 195 -10.87 -17.35 22.16
C GLY A 195 -11.65 -17.39 23.43
#